data_7c1c777f558c9c68781b1cce7d57624a
#
_entry.id   7c1c777f558c9c68781b1cce7d57624a
#
_cell.length_a   1.000
_cell.length_b   1.000
_cell.length_c   1.000
_cell.angle_alpha   90.00
_cell.angle_beta   90.00
_cell.angle_gamma   90.00
#
_symmetry.space_group_name_H-M   'P 1'
#
loop_
_entity.id
_entity.type
_entity.pdbx_description
1 polymer ?
#
loop_
_entity_poly.entity_id
_entity_poly.type
_entity_poly.pdbx_seq_one_letter_code
_entity_poly.pdbx_strand_id
1 'polypeptide(L)'
;APDAKMRALLAWMREHLCPAIGLGPEAQLSRAWSDRRVILFTEYADTKTWVVDLLRQAALHTELGDQRILQFHGGMGDEARDEVQRAFNAEPSQNPARILVATDAAREGVNLQAHCADLFHLDIPWNPSRLEQRNGRIDRTLQPAEEVRCHYFLLPQRSEDRVLETVVRKVATVQ
;
A
#
# COMPACT_ATOMS: atom_id res chain seq x y z
N ALA A 1 9.84 -2.61 18.16
CA ALA A 1 8.93 -1.45 18.13
C ALA A 1 8.94 -0.83 16.74
N PRO A 2 7.81 -0.34 16.23
CA PRO A 2 7.79 0.33 14.94
C PRO A 2 8.57 1.64 15.02
N ASP A 3 9.36 1.92 13.97
CA ASP A 3 10.03 3.20 13.82
C ASP A 3 9.02 4.33 13.50
N ALA A 4 9.50 5.57 13.43
CA ALA A 4 8.64 6.73 13.17
C ALA A 4 7.92 6.64 11.82
N LYS A 5 8.59 6.09 10.80
CA LYS A 5 8.01 5.86 9.47
C LYS A 5 6.81 4.91 9.54
N MET A 6 6.95 3.80 10.26
CA MET A 6 5.86 2.85 10.44
C MET A 6 4.74 3.39 11.31
N ARG A 7 5.06 4.19 12.34
CA ARG A 7 4.02 4.88 13.13
C ARG A 7 3.19 5.83 12.27
N ALA A 8 3.83 6.58 11.38
CA ALA A 8 3.13 7.47 10.46
C ALA A 8 2.24 6.70 9.47
N LEU A 9 2.75 5.58 8.95
CA LEU A 9 1.98 4.70 8.06
C LEU A 9 0.75 4.11 8.78
N LEU A 10 0.93 3.59 9.99
CA LEU A 10 -0.18 3.04 10.78
C LEU A 10 -1.22 4.13 11.12
N ALA A 11 -0.79 5.36 11.39
CA ALA A 11 -1.71 6.47 11.62
C ALA A 11 -2.55 6.78 10.37
N TRP A 12 -1.94 6.78 9.20
CA TRP A 12 -2.66 6.94 7.93
C TRP A 12 -3.67 5.80 7.71
N MET A 13 -3.26 4.57 7.98
CA MET A 13 -4.14 3.40 7.84
C MET A 13 -5.32 3.44 8.81
N ARG A 14 -5.11 3.90 10.04
CA ARG A 14 -6.22 4.06 10.99
C ARG A 14 -7.25 5.07 10.49
N GLU A 15 -6.79 6.14 9.90
CA GLU A 15 -7.68 7.19 9.37
C GLU A 15 -8.44 6.74 8.12
N HIS A 16 -7.80 5.99 7.22
CA HIS A 16 -8.32 5.72 5.88
C HIS A 16 -8.77 4.28 5.65
N LEU A 17 -8.27 3.32 6.40
CA LEU A 17 -8.56 1.90 6.19
C LEU A 17 -9.38 1.30 7.32
N CYS A 18 -8.85 1.29 8.54
CA CYS A 18 -9.52 0.67 9.69
C CYS A 18 -9.03 1.28 11.00
N PRO A 19 -9.94 1.84 11.82
CA PRO A 19 -9.54 2.49 13.08
C PRO A 19 -8.80 1.58 14.07
N ALA A 20 -9.07 0.28 14.06
CA ALA A 20 -8.48 -0.66 15.01
C ALA A 20 -7.07 -1.13 14.63
N ILE A 21 -6.50 -0.69 13.51
CA ILE A 21 -5.13 -1.03 13.13
C ILE A 21 -4.15 -0.45 14.13
N GLY A 22 -3.35 -1.29 14.79
CA GLY A 22 -2.32 -0.85 15.72
C GLY A 22 -1.82 -1.96 16.62
N LEU A 23 -0.76 -1.64 17.36
CA LEU A 23 -0.10 -2.57 18.29
C LEU A 23 -0.42 -2.26 19.76
N GLY A 24 -1.41 -1.42 20.01
CA GLY A 24 -1.77 -0.93 21.31
C GLY A 24 -3.28 -0.79 21.52
N PRO A 25 -3.73 0.27 22.18
CA PRO A 25 -5.14 0.46 22.55
C PRO A 25 -6.07 0.64 21.36
N GLU A 26 -5.57 0.87 20.16
CA GLU A 26 -6.34 1.02 18.92
C GLU A 26 -7.22 -0.21 18.66
N ALA A 27 -6.82 -1.39 19.12
CA ALA A 27 -7.60 -2.62 18.97
C ALA A 27 -9.02 -2.54 19.55
N GLN A 28 -9.29 -1.57 20.42
CA GLN A 28 -10.61 -1.34 21.00
C GLN A 28 -11.53 -0.45 20.14
N LEU A 29 -10.99 0.16 19.09
CA LEU A 29 -11.74 0.97 18.15
C LEU A 29 -12.50 0.10 17.14
N SER A 30 -13.20 0.74 16.20
CA SER A 30 -13.93 0.00 15.17
C SER A 30 -12.99 -0.92 14.38
N ARG A 31 -13.38 -2.19 14.25
CA ARG A 31 -12.64 -3.23 13.53
C ARG A 31 -12.98 -3.30 12.04
N ALA A 32 -13.96 -2.52 11.62
CA ALA A 32 -14.44 -2.53 10.24
C ALA A 32 -13.45 -1.82 9.31
N TRP A 33 -13.29 -2.38 8.13
CA TRP A 33 -12.45 -1.81 7.08
C TRP A 33 -13.27 -1.01 6.08
N SER A 34 -12.70 0.09 5.61
CA SER A 34 -13.22 0.78 4.44
C SER A 34 -12.94 -0.02 3.17
N ASP A 35 -13.50 0.43 2.05
CA ASP A 35 -13.25 -0.18 0.74
C ASP A 35 -11.93 0.30 0.10
N ARG A 36 -11.25 1.24 0.72
CA ARG A 36 -10.02 1.83 0.20
C ARG A 36 -8.86 0.85 0.23
N ARG A 37 -8.04 0.87 -0.81
CA ARG A 37 -6.84 0.04 -0.95
C ARG A 37 -5.59 0.89 -1.03
N VAL A 38 -4.45 0.30 -0.64
CA VAL A 38 -3.15 0.95 -0.68
C VAL A 38 -2.07 -0.03 -1.11
N ILE A 39 -1.11 0.46 -1.89
CA ILE A 39 0.11 -0.28 -2.25
C ILE A 39 1.29 0.32 -1.52
N LEU A 40 2.12 -0.53 -0.94
CA LEU A 40 3.37 -0.14 -0.29
C LEU A 40 4.53 -0.72 -1.10
N PHE A 41 5.40 0.14 -1.62
CA PHE A 41 6.57 -0.27 -2.39
C PHE A 41 7.87 -0.09 -1.62
N THR A 42 8.75 -1.09 -1.74
CA THR A 42 10.14 -1.04 -1.28
C THR A 42 11.07 -1.72 -2.28
N GLU A 43 12.34 -1.31 -2.33
CA GLU A 43 13.38 -2.02 -3.09
C GLU A 43 13.83 -3.32 -2.42
N TYR A 44 13.62 -3.47 -1.11
CA TYR A 44 14.30 -4.47 -0.28
C TYR A 44 13.36 -5.57 0.18
N ALA A 45 13.71 -6.82 -0.11
CA ALA A 45 12.96 -7.99 0.30
C ALA A 45 12.84 -8.10 1.82
N ASP A 46 13.91 -7.77 2.55
CA ASP A 46 13.91 -7.80 4.01
C ASP A 46 12.95 -6.76 4.60
N THR A 47 12.92 -5.57 4.03
CA THR A 47 11.97 -4.51 4.42
C THR A 47 10.54 -4.97 4.17
N LYS A 48 10.27 -5.57 3.01
CA LYS A 48 8.95 -6.11 2.68
C LYS A 48 8.51 -7.13 3.73
N THR A 49 9.35 -8.09 4.05
CA THR A 49 9.04 -9.14 5.02
C THR A 49 8.73 -8.55 6.40
N TRP A 50 9.57 -7.64 6.85
CA TRP A 50 9.39 -6.96 8.13
C TRP A 50 8.08 -6.16 8.19
N VAL A 51 7.78 -5.41 7.12
CA VAL A 51 6.55 -4.63 7.03
C VAL A 51 5.31 -5.52 7.02
N VAL A 52 5.34 -6.62 6.27
CA VAL A 52 4.22 -7.58 6.23
C VAL A 52 3.97 -8.16 7.61
N ASP A 53 5.01 -8.58 8.32
CA ASP A 53 4.88 -9.13 9.68
C ASP A 53 4.32 -8.10 10.65
N LEU A 54 4.80 -6.86 10.58
CA LEU A 54 4.28 -5.77 11.41
C LEU A 54 2.79 -5.50 11.13
N LEU A 55 2.41 -5.44 9.86
CA LEU A 55 1.03 -5.18 9.46
C LEU A 55 0.10 -6.32 9.87
N ARG A 56 0.55 -7.57 9.79
CA ARG A 56 -0.23 -8.72 10.27
C ARG A 56 -0.51 -8.61 11.77
N GLN A 57 0.49 -8.24 12.55
CA GLN A 57 0.31 -8.01 13.98
C GLN A 57 -0.64 -6.83 14.25
N ALA A 58 -0.46 -5.73 13.52
CA ALA A 58 -1.27 -4.53 13.69
C ALA A 58 -2.74 -4.74 13.27
N ALA A 59 -3.00 -5.66 12.35
CA ALA A 59 -4.33 -5.99 11.85
C ALA A 59 -5.01 -7.15 12.58
N LEU A 60 -4.33 -7.77 13.54
CA LEU A 60 -4.77 -9.02 14.19
C LEU A 60 -6.18 -8.93 14.78
N HIS A 61 -6.55 -7.80 15.34
CA HIS A 61 -7.86 -7.58 15.96
C HIS A 61 -8.89 -6.94 15.04
N THR A 62 -8.55 -6.76 13.78
CA THR A 62 -9.49 -6.21 12.79
C THR A 62 -10.32 -7.30 12.14
N GLU A 63 -11.41 -6.93 11.47
CA GLU A 63 -12.19 -7.87 10.68
C GLU A 63 -11.36 -8.50 9.57
N LEU A 64 -11.32 -9.82 9.51
CA LEU A 64 -10.60 -10.63 8.52
C LEU A 64 -9.06 -10.47 8.54
N GLY A 65 -8.51 -9.71 9.47
CA GLY A 65 -7.09 -9.56 9.78
C GLY A 65 -6.10 -9.86 8.65
N ASP A 66 -5.52 -11.06 8.66
CA ASP A 66 -4.53 -11.50 7.67
C ASP A 66 -5.01 -11.48 6.22
N GLN A 67 -6.29 -11.66 5.99
CA GLN A 67 -6.87 -11.67 4.64
C GLN A 67 -6.84 -10.30 3.97
N ARG A 68 -6.56 -9.25 4.74
CA ARG A 68 -6.45 -7.88 4.24
C ARG A 68 -5.12 -7.58 3.58
N ILE A 69 -4.10 -8.42 3.81
CA ILE A 69 -2.71 -8.13 3.45
C ILE A 69 -2.23 -9.12 2.39
N LEU A 70 -1.84 -8.62 1.25
CA LEU A 70 -1.23 -9.35 0.15
C LEU A 70 0.22 -8.92 -0.04
N GLN A 71 1.03 -9.79 -0.62
CA GLN A 71 2.42 -9.48 -0.98
C GLN A 71 2.71 -9.83 -2.44
N PHE A 72 3.58 -9.02 -3.02
CA PHE A 72 4.09 -9.18 -4.37
C PHE A 72 5.60 -9.15 -4.34
N HIS A 73 6.26 -10.21 -4.83
CA HIS A 73 7.72 -10.27 -4.86
C HIS A 73 8.23 -11.03 -6.10
N GLY A 74 9.49 -10.83 -6.43
CA GLY A 74 10.09 -11.36 -7.66
C GLY A 74 10.22 -12.88 -7.72
N GLY A 75 10.18 -13.57 -6.57
CA GLY A 75 10.25 -15.04 -6.50
C GLY A 75 8.93 -15.76 -6.74
N MET A 76 7.84 -15.03 -6.94
CA MET A 76 6.53 -15.64 -7.18
C MET A 76 6.41 -16.19 -8.60
N GLY A 77 5.78 -17.35 -8.74
CA GLY A 77 5.39 -17.86 -10.04
C GLY A 77 4.28 -17.03 -10.69
N ASP A 78 4.10 -17.20 -12.00
CA ASP A 78 3.11 -16.42 -12.76
C ASP A 78 1.67 -16.61 -12.24
N GLU A 79 1.32 -17.84 -11.88
CA GLU A 79 -0.01 -18.15 -11.33
C GLU A 79 -0.27 -17.44 -10.00
N ALA A 80 0.71 -17.45 -9.10
CA ALA A 80 0.59 -16.74 -7.82
C ALA A 80 0.47 -15.23 -8.00
N ARG A 81 1.19 -14.66 -8.96
CA ARG A 81 1.08 -13.24 -9.32
C ARG A 81 -0.28 -12.88 -9.86
N ASP A 82 -0.79 -13.68 -10.76
CA ASP A 82 -2.12 -13.46 -11.36
C ASP A 82 -3.21 -13.52 -10.31
N GLU A 83 -3.08 -14.40 -9.34
CA GLU A 83 -4.01 -14.51 -8.22
C GLU A 83 -4.01 -13.24 -7.34
N VAL A 84 -2.83 -12.75 -6.98
CA VAL A 84 -2.69 -11.50 -6.20
C VAL A 84 -3.24 -10.31 -6.99
N GLN A 85 -2.92 -10.22 -8.27
CA GLN A 85 -3.42 -9.15 -9.13
C GLN A 85 -4.95 -9.17 -9.22
N ARG A 86 -5.54 -10.33 -9.43
CA ARG A 86 -7.01 -10.48 -9.48
C ARG A 86 -7.66 -10.10 -8.16
N ALA A 87 -7.10 -10.56 -7.04
CA ALA A 87 -7.61 -10.24 -5.71
C ALA A 87 -7.58 -8.73 -5.44
N PHE A 88 -6.48 -8.07 -5.79
CA PHE A 88 -6.31 -6.64 -5.55
C PHE A 88 -7.13 -5.76 -6.50
N ASN A 89 -7.52 -6.26 -7.65
CA ASN A 89 -8.38 -5.57 -8.63
C ASN A 89 -9.86 -5.96 -8.53
N ALA A 90 -10.20 -6.93 -7.69
CA ALA A 90 -11.59 -7.32 -7.47
C ALA A 90 -12.36 -6.24 -6.70
N GLU A 91 -13.66 -6.21 -6.87
CA GLU A 91 -14.54 -5.34 -6.06
C GLU A 91 -14.23 -5.52 -4.58
N PRO A 92 -14.10 -4.43 -3.79
CA PRO A 92 -13.83 -4.54 -2.35
C PRO A 92 -14.87 -5.36 -1.57
N SER A 93 -16.11 -5.39 -2.05
CA SER A 93 -17.18 -6.23 -1.48
C SER A 93 -16.99 -7.72 -1.78
N GLN A 94 -16.20 -8.08 -2.79
CA GLN A 94 -15.97 -9.45 -3.24
C GLN A 94 -14.64 -10.02 -2.77
N ASN A 95 -13.69 -9.18 -2.40
CA ASN A 95 -12.37 -9.61 -1.96
C ASN A 95 -11.89 -8.77 -0.77
N PRO A 96 -11.42 -9.40 0.30
CA PRO A 96 -11.00 -8.72 1.52
C PRO A 96 -9.71 -7.92 1.38
N ALA A 97 -8.91 -8.11 0.33
CA ALA A 97 -7.62 -7.44 0.17
C ALA A 97 -7.75 -5.91 0.27
N ARG A 98 -6.90 -5.28 1.07
CA ARG A 98 -6.85 -3.83 1.26
C ARG A 98 -5.44 -3.26 1.16
N ILE A 99 -4.43 -4.06 1.53
CA ILE A 99 -3.03 -3.65 1.57
C ILE A 99 -2.23 -4.62 0.70
N LEU A 100 -1.45 -4.08 -0.23
CA LEU A 100 -0.50 -4.85 -1.02
C LEU A 100 0.90 -4.33 -0.72
N VAL A 101 1.79 -5.20 -0.26
CA VAL A 101 3.21 -4.89 -0.06
C VAL A 101 4.00 -5.50 -1.20
N ALA A 102 4.71 -4.67 -1.95
CA ALA A 102 5.41 -5.09 -3.16
C ALA A 102 6.86 -4.64 -3.17
N THR A 103 7.72 -5.45 -3.79
CA THR A 103 9.09 -5.05 -4.13
C THR A 103 9.17 -4.64 -5.60
N ASP A 104 10.22 -3.88 -5.96
CA ASP A 104 10.48 -3.51 -7.35
C ASP A 104 10.81 -4.70 -8.25
N ALA A 105 11.16 -5.85 -7.65
CA ALA A 105 11.36 -7.10 -8.37
C ALA A 105 10.04 -7.72 -8.86
N ALA A 106 8.89 -7.21 -8.41
CA ALA A 106 7.62 -7.56 -9.01
C ALA A 106 7.59 -7.10 -10.47
N ARG A 107 7.06 -7.96 -11.36
CA ARG A 107 7.09 -7.71 -12.81
C ARG A 107 6.58 -6.35 -13.19
N GLU A 108 7.24 -5.71 -14.13
CA GLU A 108 6.77 -4.49 -14.78
C GLU A 108 5.42 -4.71 -15.47
N GLY A 109 4.62 -3.67 -15.53
CA GLY A 109 3.37 -3.67 -16.29
C GLY A 109 2.15 -4.28 -15.60
N VAL A 110 2.26 -4.73 -14.36
CA VAL A 110 1.10 -5.23 -13.61
C VAL A 110 0.14 -4.09 -13.28
N ASN A 111 -1.10 -4.22 -13.72
CA ASN A 111 -2.17 -3.25 -13.46
C ASN A 111 -2.76 -3.48 -12.08
N LEU A 112 -2.81 -2.43 -11.25
CA LEU A 112 -3.33 -2.49 -9.88
C LEU A 112 -4.29 -1.34 -9.55
N GLN A 113 -4.79 -0.66 -10.59
CA GLN A 113 -5.52 0.60 -10.46
C GLN A 113 -7.04 0.47 -10.31
N ALA A 114 -7.61 -0.70 -10.46
CA ALA A 114 -9.07 -0.85 -10.54
C ALA A 114 -9.80 -0.29 -9.31
N HIS A 115 -9.23 -0.48 -8.12
CA HIS A 115 -9.81 -0.02 -6.86
C HIS A 115 -8.77 0.59 -5.91
N CYS A 116 -7.63 1.03 -6.45
CA CYS A 116 -6.53 1.59 -5.67
C CYS A 116 -6.04 2.91 -6.28
N ALA A 117 -6.03 3.95 -5.48
CA ALA A 117 -5.55 5.28 -5.86
C ALA A 117 -4.50 5.83 -4.87
N ASP A 118 -4.01 5.00 -3.95
CA ASP A 118 -3.00 5.38 -2.96
C ASP A 118 -1.80 4.44 -3.03
N LEU A 119 -0.61 5.03 -3.05
CA LEU A 119 0.66 4.32 -3.10
C LEU A 119 1.66 4.98 -2.17
N PHE A 120 2.33 4.18 -1.33
CA PHE A 120 3.41 4.63 -0.47
C PHE A 120 4.76 4.13 -0.99
N HIS A 121 5.73 5.02 -1.02
CA HIS A 121 7.13 4.68 -1.20
C HIS A 121 7.78 4.51 0.16
N LEU A 122 8.04 3.27 0.57
CA LEU A 122 8.72 2.99 1.85
C LEU A 122 10.18 3.42 1.81
N ASP A 123 10.76 3.45 0.63
CA ASP A 123 12.06 4.02 0.29
C ASP A 123 11.96 4.70 -1.09
N ILE A 124 12.86 5.63 -1.35
CA ILE A 124 12.94 6.32 -2.63
C ILE A 124 14.01 5.65 -3.48
N PRO A 125 13.66 5.07 -4.65
CA PRO A 125 14.65 4.43 -5.49
C PRO A 125 15.65 5.44 -6.07
N TRP A 126 16.90 5.02 -6.24
CA TRP A 126 17.95 5.82 -6.84
C TRP A 126 17.65 6.20 -8.29
N ASN A 127 17.01 5.30 -9.02
CA ASN A 127 16.66 5.52 -10.41
C ASN A 127 15.28 6.17 -10.53
N PRO A 128 15.19 7.40 -11.07
CA PRO A 128 13.91 8.09 -11.24
C PRO A 128 12.89 7.29 -12.06
N SER A 129 13.33 6.48 -13.01
CA SER A 129 12.44 5.66 -13.82
C SER A 129 11.74 4.57 -12.99
N ARG A 130 12.35 4.07 -11.93
CA ARG A 130 11.68 3.14 -11.01
C ARG A 130 10.56 3.80 -10.24
N LEU A 131 10.73 5.06 -9.86
CA LEU A 131 9.69 5.84 -9.21
C LEU A 131 8.47 5.97 -10.12
N GLU A 132 8.69 6.30 -11.38
CA GLU A 132 7.62 6.38 -12.40
C GLU A 132 6.96 5.01 -12.63
N GLN A 133 7.74 3.93 -12.67
CA GLN A 133 7.21 2.57 -12.81
C GLN A 133 6.34 2.18 -11.62
N ARG A 134 6.73 2.51 -10.39
CA ARG A 134 5.90 2.30 -9.20
C ARG A 134 4.59 3.08 -9.30
N ASN A 135 4.66 4.36 -9.58
CA ASN A 135 3.50 5.23 -9.70
C ASN A 135 2.58 4.77 -10.83
N GLY A 136 3.15 4.29 -11.92
CA GLY A 136 2.43 3.77 -13.07
C GLY A 136 1.62 2.49 -12.81
N ARG A 137 1.73 1.86 -11.64
CA ARG A 137 0.86 0.74 -11.26
C ARG A 137 -0.57 1.20 -11.02
N ILE A 138 -0.76 2.43 -10.58
CA ILE A 138 -2.06 3.02 -10.27
C ILE A 138 -2.34 4.28 -11.09
N ASP A 139 -1.33 5.07 -11.46
CA ASP A 139 -1.45 6.25 -12.33
C ASP A 139 -1.46 5.81 -13.80
N ARG A 140 -2.60 5.31 -14.24
CA ARG A 140 -2.77 4.69 -15.55
C ARG A 140 -4.13 5.00 -16.15
N THR A 141 -4.24 4.76 -17.48
CA THR A 141 -5.52 4.72 -18.18
C THR A 141 -6.50 3.78 -17.48
N LEU A 142 -7.75 4.16 -17.39
CA LEU A 142 -8.83 3.44 -16.69
C LEU A 142 -8.77 3.49 -15.16
N GLN A 143 -7.93 4.34 -14.57
CA GLN A 143 -8.01 4.64 -13.15
C GLN A 143 -9.36 5.35 -12.86
N PRO A 144 -10.24 4.76 -12.03
CA PRO A 144 -11.57 5.34 -11.78
C PRO A 144 -11.56 6.54 -10.85
N ALA A 145 -10.50 6.73 -10.05
CA ALA A 145 -10.38 7.87 -9.16
C ALA A 145 -9.96 9.14 -9.91
N GLU A 146 -10.46 10.29 -9.47
CA GLU A 146 -10.07 11.59 -10.02
C GLU A 146 -8.63 11.95 -9.68
N GLU A 147 -8.14 11.51 -8.53
CA GLU A 147 -6.79 11.78 -8.03
C GLU A 147 -6.10 10.49 -7.64
N VAL A 148 -4.82 10.41 -7.96
CA VAL A 148 -3.90 9.38 -7.47
C VAL A 148 -2.94 10.05 -6.49
N ARG A 149 -2.78 9.45 -5.31
CA ARG A 149 -1.91 9.96 -4.25
C ARG A 149 -0.70 9.06 -4.08
N CYS A 150 0.47 9.66 -4.30
CA CYS A 150 1.74 9.02 -4.03
C CYS A 150 2.34 9.63 -2.77
N HIS A 151 2.58 8.79 -1.77
CA HIS A 151 3.03 9.22 -0.45
C HIS A 151 4.52 8.89 -0.28
N TYR A 152 5.25 9.84 0.27
CA TYR A 152 6.68 9.72 0.56
C TYR A 152 6.92 9.96 2.04
N PHE A 153 7.92 9.29 2.59
CA PHE A 153 8.40 9.63 3.93
C PHE A 153 9.55 10.61 3.81
N LEU A 154 9.37 11.77 4.42
CA LEU A 154 10.47 12.72 4.60
C LEU A 154 11.14 12.43 5.93
N LEU A 155 12.47 12.28 5.88
CA LEU A 155 13.32 12.32 7.05
C LEU A 155 13.87 13.76 7.13
N PRO A 156 13.21 14.70 7.83
CA PRO A 156 13.85 15.95 8.11
C PRO A 156 15.02 15.67 9.03
N GLN A 157 16.09 16.46 8.94
CA GLN A 157 17.33 16.28 9.70
C GLN A 157 17.15 16.30 11.23
N ARG A 158 15.93 16.35 11.72
CA ARG A 158 15.54 16.34 13.14
C ARG A 158 14.27 15.52 13.31
N SER A 159 14.42 14.38 13.92
CA SER A 159 13.53 13.56 14.74
C SER A 159 12.01 13.50 14.47
N GLU A 160 11.42 14.18 13.55
CA GLU A 160 10.01 14.07 13.19
C GLU A 160 9.86 13.58 11.76
N ASP A 161 9.57 12.30 11.62
CA ASP A 161 9.20 11.73 10.33
C ASP A 161 7.82 12.25 9.94
N ARG A 162 7.76 12.97 8.86
CA ARG A 162 6.51 13.43 8.27
C ARG A 162 6.20 12.61 7.03
N VAL A 163 4.95 12.18 6.93
CA VAL A 163 4.43 11.71 5.66
C VAL A 163 4.20 12.93 4.79
N LEU A 164 4.98 13.05 3.72
CA LEU A 164 4.66 14.01 2.68
C LEU A 164 3.65 13.37 1.74
N GLU A 165 2.44 13.84 1.83
CA GLU A 165 1.43 13.55 0.84
C GLU A 165 1.63 14.49 -0.35
N THR A 166 2.01 13.92 -1.49
CA THR A 166 2.03 14.67 -2.74
C THR A 166 0.88 14.17 -3.60
N VAL A 167 -0.07 15.02 -3.83
CA VAL A 167 -1.11 14.78 -4.84
C VAL A 167 -0.46 14.88 -6.20
N VAL A 168 -0.38 13.78 -6.90
CA VAL A 168 0.47 13.74 -8.07
C VAL A 168 -0.26 14.01 -9.36
N ARG A 169 -1.54 13.67 -9.53
CA ARG A 169 -2.27 13.98 -10.78
C ARG A 169 -3.77 13.82 -10.70
N LYS A 170 -4.45 14.65 -11.48
CA LYS A 170 -5.69 14.21 -12.14
C LYS A 170 -5.33 13.19 -13.21
N VAL A 171 -5.93 12.03 -13.17
CA VAL A 171 -5.81 11.07 -14.27
C VAL A 171 -6.43 11.72 -15.50
N ALA A 172 -5.64 11.84 -16.57
CA ALA A 172 -6.17 12.31 -17.84
C ALA A 172 -7.27 11.35 -18.30
N THR A 173 -8.50 11.82 -18.34
CA THR A 173 -9.58 11.12 -19.01
C THR A 173 -9.21 11.02 -20.49
N VAL A 174 -8.97 9.80 -20.97
CA VAL A 174 -8.84 9.57 -22.40
C VAL A 174 -10.22 9.80 -23.00
N GLN A 175 -10.31 10.85 -23.82
CA GLN A 175 -11.47 11.06 -24.68
C GLN A 175 -11.44 10.06 -25.82
#